data_825b903fad44a206d946d398c8f0eb9f
#
_entry.id   825b903fad44a206d946d398c8f0eb9f
#
_cell.length_a   1.000
_cell.length_b   1.000
_cell.length_c   1.000
_cell.angle_alpha   90.00
_cell.angle_beta   90.00
_cell.angle_gamma   90.00
#
_symmetry.space_group_name_H-M   'P 1'
#
loop_
_entity.id
_entity.type
_entity.pdbx_description
1 polymer ?
#
loop_
_entity_poly.entity_id
_entity_poly.type
_entity_poly.pdbx_seq_one_letter_code
_entity_poly.pdbx_strand_id
1 'polypeptide(L)'
;MKESFGRLMIDIEGAALSSNDIELIENPHVGGLILFERNFVSKNQLIDLCAQIKSVKKNILVSIDQEGGRVQRLRQEFTNLPSMQTLGDIAEKTKNFSLLNDVGWLMASELIATGIDISFAPVIDVDRQTSSIIGCRSFSEIPEKVSKFAHEFINGMNKAGMQATGKHFPGHGSIEEDSHLTLPIDNRSLAQLMDHDLIPYFDLKDALSAIMCAHILFPKIDKTNAGFSPHWIQEILKKKIGFKGVIFSDDLSMKGASGFSYTDRVRISLDAGCDMVLICNNREGAIEAIKYMENNNISTSGSIASMMPKKKLSWKELEASNERNRIIKILQNIEEN
;
A
#
# COMPACT_ATOMS: atom_id res chain seq x y z
N MET A 1 21.76 -15.15 -9.59
CA MET A 1 21.46 -13.75 -9.94
C MET A 1 20.39 -13.25 -8.98
N LYS A 2 20.51 -12.04 -8.45
CA LYS A 2 19.41 -11.46 -7.63
C LYS A 2 18.20 -11.29 -8.53
N GLU A 3 17.03 -11.68 -8.03
CA GLU A 3 15.76 -11.46 -8.75
C GLU A 3 15.58 -9.95 -8.94
N SER A 4 15.25 -9.52 -10.15
CA SER A 4 15.11 -8.13 -10.53
C SER A 4 13.70 -7.89 -11.05
N PHE A 5 13.08 -6.80 -10.64
CA PHE A 5 11.70 -6.42 -10.95
C PHE A 5 11.68 -5.15 -11.78
N GLY A 6 10.75 -5.05 -12.71
CA GLY A 6 10.42 -3.78 -13.34
C GLY A 6 9.99 -2.76 -12.29
N ARG A 7 10.07 -1.47 -12.64
CA ARG A 7 9.77 -0.38 -11.68
C ARG A 7 8.41 0.29 -11.93
N LEU A 8 7.57 -0.33 -12.73
CA LEU A 8 6.19 0.11 -12.99
C LEU A 8 5.21 -0.93 -12.46
N MET A 9 4.24 -0.48 -11.69
CA MET A 9 3.06 -1.23 -11.29
C MET A 9 1.85 -0.71 -12.06
N ILE A 10 1.10 -1.63 -12.68
CA ILE A 10 -0.10 -1.34 -13.45
C ILE A 10 -1.27 -2.16 -12.92
N ASP A 11 -2.46 -1.95 -13.47
CA ASP A 11 -3.64 -2.77 -13.22
C ASP A 11 -4.02 -3.60 -14.44
N ILE A 12 -5.02 -4.47 -14.27
CA ILE A 12 -5.66 -5.24 -15.34
C ILE A 12 -7.15 -4.89 -15.44
N GLU A 13 -7.72 -5.08 -16.63
CA GLU A 13 -9.06 -4.58 -16.92
C GLU A 13 -10.18 -5.38 -16.22
N GLY A 14 -10.08 -6.69 -16.22
CA GLY A 14 -11.16 -7.57 -15.78
C GLY A 14 -10.74 -8.68 -14.81
N ALA A 15 -11.63 -9.65 -14.62
CA ALA A 15 -11.43 -10.80 -13.75
C ALA A 15 -10.61 -11.94 -14.41
N ALA A 16 -10.18 -11.76 -15.66
CA ALA A 16 -9.31 -12.67 -16.41
C ALA A 16 -8.33 -11.85 -17.23
N LEU A 17 -7.15 -12.42 -17.53
CA LEU A 17 -6.16 -11.75 -18.37
C LEU A 17 -6.62 -11.72 -19.83
N SER A 18 -6.66 -10.53 -20.40
CA SER A 18 -6.76 -10.33 -21.85
C SER A 18 -5.38 -10.52 -22.52
N SER A 19 -5.37 -10.66 -23.86
CA SER A 19 -4.12 -10.69 -24.61
C SER A 19 -3.28 -9.42 -24.41
N ASN A 20 -3.93 -8.27 -24.32
CA ASN A 20 -3.26 -6.99 -24.05
C ASN A 20 -2.66 -6.95 -22.63
N ASP A 21 -3.35 -7.52 -21.63
CA ASP A 21 -2.79 -7.61 -20.28
C ASP A 21 -1.53 -8.49 -20.26
N ILE A 22 -1.56 -9.62 -20.95
CA ILE A 22 -0.40 -10.53 -21.06
C ILE A 22 0.79 -9.81 -21.68
N GLU A 23 0.60 -9.11 -22.81
CA GLU A 23 1.66 -8.34 -23.48
C GLU A 23 2.30 -7.30 -22.56
N LEU A 24 1.47 -6.58 -21.78
CA LEU A 24 1.98 -5.58 -20.83
C LEU A 24 2.72 -6.22 -19.65
N ILE A 25 2.22 -7.34 -19.13
CA ILE A 25 2.85 -8.08 -18.02
C ILE A 25 4.22 -8.62 -18.44
N GLU A 26 4.36 -9.11 -19.67
CA GLU A 26 5.64 -9.62 -20.21
C GLU A 26 6.71 -8.53 -20.32
N ASN A 27 6.30 -7.26 -20.44
CA ASN A 27 7.24 -6.14 -20.57
C ASN A 27 8.20 -6.07 -19.37
N PRO A 28 9.53 -5.97 -19.60
CA PRO A 28 10.52 -6.00 -18.52
C PRO A 28 10.37 -4.86 -17.52
N HIS A 29 9.79 -3.73 -17.90
CA HIS A 29 9.59 -2.57 -17.01
C HIS A 29 8.37 -2.71 -16.09
N VAL A 30 7.42 -3.59 -16.40
CA VAL A 30 6.29 -3.91 -15.51
C VAL A 30 6.77 -4.93 -14.47
N GLY A 31 6.83 -4.53 -13.23
CA GLY A 31 7.28 -5.35 -12.10
C GLY A 31 6.22 -5.54 -11.02
N GLY A 32 5.05 -4.93 -11.18
CA GLY A 32 3.94 -5.07 -10.25
C GLY A 32 2.58 -5.01 -10.93
N LEU A 33 1.60 -5.63 -10.29
CA LEU A 33 0.18 -5.51 -10.61
C LEU A 33 -0.58 -5.16 -9.33
N ILE A 34 -1.54 -4.22 -9.44
CA ILE A 34 -2.51 -3.94 -8.40
C ILE A 34 -3.89 -4.41 -8.83
N LEU A 35 -4.55 -5.17 -7.95
CA LEU A 35 -5.90 -5.68 -8.17
C LEU A 35 -6.93 -4.78 -7.47
N PHE A 36 -8.09 -4.63 -8.12
CA PHE A 36 -9.24 -3.89 -7.63
C PHE A 36 -10.46 -4.81 -7.51
N GLU A 37 -11.55 -4.31 -6.96
CA GLU A 37 -12.81 -5.05 -6.81
C GLU A 37 -13.30 -5.66 -8.15
N ARG A 38 -13.13 -4.94 -9.28
CA ARG A 38 -13.49 -5.44 -10.61
C ARG A 38 -12.76 -6.70 -11.08
N ASN A 39 -11.62 -7.01 -10.44
CA ASN A 39 -10.82 -8.19 -10.77
C ASN A 39 -11.25 -9.43 -9.96
N PHE A 40 -12.27 -9.29 -9.10
CA PHE A 40 -12.76 -10.33 -8.23
C PHE A 40 -14.18 -10.76 -8.59
N VAL A 41 -14.40 -12.06 -8.71
CA VAL A 41 -15.72 -12.70 -8.91
C VAL A 41 -15.96 -13.75 -7.83
N SER A 42 -14.94 -14.56 -7.53
CA SER A 42 -14.94 -15.56 -6.48
C SER A 42 -13.51 -15.82 -6.02
N LYS A 43 -13.37 -16.40 -4.84
CA LYS A 43 -12.08 -16.83 -4.29
C LYS A 43 -11.30 -17.73 -5.27
N ASN A 44 -11.95 -18.73 -5.83
CA ASN A 44 -11.28 -19.67 -6.74
C ASN A 44 -10.83 -18.97 -8.03
N GLN A 45 -11.67 -18.09 -8.60
CA GLN A 45 -11.29 -17.28 -9.77
C GLN A 45 -10.06 -16.41 -9.44
N LEU A 46 -9.99 -15.81 -8.26
CA LEU A 46 -8.87 -14.98 -7.85
C LEU A 46 -7.57 -15.80 -7.71
N ILE A 47 -7.64 -17.00 -7.14
CA ILE A 47 -6.51 -17.93 -7.04
C ILE A 47 -6.00 -18.27 -8.45
N ASP A 48 -6.90 -18.61 -9.37
CA ASP A 48 -6.54 -18.92 -10.77
C ASP A 48 -5.94 -17.71 -11.48
N LEU A 49 -6.50 -16.51 -11.27
CA LEU A 49 -5.98 -15.27 -11.84
C LEU A 49 -4.56 -14.98 -11.35
N CYS A 50 -4.30 -15.07 -10.05
CA CYS A 50 -2.97 -14.86 -9.49
C CYS A 50 -1.96 -15.92 -10.01
N ALA A 51 -2.40 -17.17 -10.14
CA ALA A 51 -1.58 -18.23 -10.71
C ALA A 51 -1.24 -17.96 -12.21
N GLN A 52 -2.21 -17.50 -13.00
CA GLN A 52 -1.99 -17.11 -14.40
C GLN A 52 -1.01 -15.94 -14.49
N ILE A 53 -1.18 -14.88 -13.68
CA ILE A 53 -0.24 -13.74 -13.63
C ILE A 53 1.19 -14.24 -13.38
N LYS A 54 1.38 -15.08 -12.37
CA LYS A 54 2.70 -15.64 -12.01
C LYS A 54 3.25 -16.59 -13.07
N SER A 55 2.39 -17.23 -13.88
CA SER A 55 2.83 -18.07 -15.00
C SER A 55 3.33 -17.26 -16.20
N VAL A 56 2.73 -16.08 -16.45
CA VAL A 56 3.20 -15.14 -17.48
C VAL A 56 4.53 -14.52 -17.06
N LYS A 57 4.63 -14.07 -15.83
CA LYS A 57 5.85 -13.45 -15.31
C LYS A 57 6.09 -13.81 -13.85
N LYS A 58 7.17 -14.56 -13.59
CA LYS A 58 7.51 -15.00 -12.23
C LYS A 58 7.87 -13.85 -11.30
N ASN A 59 8.69 -12.90 -11.80
CA ASN A 59 9.16 -11.74 -11.02
C ASN A 59 8.20 -10.57 -11.18
N ILE A 60 6.99 -10.70 -10.61
CA ILE A 60 5.95 -9.68 -10.56
C ILE A 60 5.34 -9.65 -9.17
N LEU A 61 5.17 -8.45 -8.60
CA LEU A 61 4.56 -8.22 -7.31
C LEU A 61 3.06 -8.00 -7.47
N VAL A 62 2.23 -8.88 -6.94
CA VAL A 62 0.77 -8.73 -6.98
C VAL A 62 0.29 -8.06 -5.70
N SER A 63 -0.38 -6.93 -5.82
CA SER A 63 -0.82 -6.09 -4.71
C SER A 63 -2.31 -5.79 -4.74
N ILE A 64 -2.83 -5.28 -3.63
CA ILE A 64 -4.22 -4.86 -3.46
C ILE A 64 -4.31 -3.80 -2.35
N ASP A 65 -5.40 -3.01 -2.33
CA ASP A 65 -5.81 -2.23 -1.15
C ASP A 65 -6.79 -3.02 -0.31
N GLN A 66 -6.30 -3.73 0.67
CA GLN A 66 -7.09 -4.47 1.66
C GLN A 66 -6.69 -3.93 3.03
N GLU A 67 -7.27 -2.79 3.42
CA GLU A 67 -6.94 -2.11 4.69
C GLU A 67 -7.87 -2.59 5.82
N GLY A 68 -9.13 -2.77 5.51
CA GLY A 68 -10.26 -2.97 6.40
C GLY A 68 -11.26 -1.82 6.33
N GLY A 69 -12.39 -1.96 7.01
CA GLY A 69 -13.46 -0.96 6.97
C GLY A 69 -13.95 -0.69 5.54
N ARG A 70 -13.99 0.60 5.14
CA ARG A 70 -14.46 1.00 3.82
C ARG A 70 -13.48 0.70 2.68
N VAL A 71 -12.19 0.51 2.98
CA VAL A 71 -11.17 0.18 1.98
C VAL A 71 -10.79 -1.29 2.11
N GLN A 72 -11.66 -2.10 1.58
CA GLN A 72 -11.51 -3.55 1.50
C GLN A 72 -12.10 -4.01 0.16
N ARG A 73 -11.24 -4.49 -0.77
CA ARG A 73 -11.65 -4.88 -2.13
C ARG A 73 -12.29 -6.25 -2.17
N LEU A 74 -11.81 -7.17 -1.34
CA LEU A 74 -12.28 -8.55 -1.25
C LEU A 74 -13.18 -8.69 -0.02
N ARG A 75 -14.49 -8.90 -0.24
CA ARG A 75 -15.49 -9.05 0.84
C ARG A 75 -16.17 -10.40 0.81
N GLN A 76 -16.76 -10.76 -0.31
CA GLN A 76 -17.41 -12.05 -0.45
C GLN A 76 -16.37 -13.17 -0.35
N GLU A 77 -16.66 -14.21 0.45
CA GLU A 77 -15.76 -15.34 0.76
C GLU A 77 -14.49 -14.97 1.55
N PHE A 78 -14.30 -13.68 1.91
CA PHE A 78 -13.25 -13.18 2.77
C PHE A 78 -13.82 -12.66 4.08
N THR A 79 -12.98 -12.55 5.08
CA THR A 79 -13.38 -11.97 6.37
C THR A 79 -13.57 -10.46 6.24
N ASN A 80 -14.73 -9.94 6.65
CA ASN A 80 -14.91 -8.51 6.79
C ASN A 80 -14.06 -8.00 7.95
N LEU A 81 -13.19 -7.06 7.65
CA LEU A 81 -12.28 -6.48 8.63
C LEU A 81 -12.86 -5.16 9.14
N PRO A 82 -12.88 -4.91 10.46
CA PRO A 82 -13.23 -3.61 11.00
C PRO A 82 -12.30 -2.51 10.47
N SER A 83 -12.71 -1.24 10.57
CA SER A 83 -11.82 -0.13 10.29
C SER A 83 -10.68 -0.08 11.32
N MET A 84 -9.56 0.51 10.94
CA MET A 84 -8.41 0.63 11.84
C MET A 84 -8.74 1.44 13.09
N GLN A 85 -9.55 2.48 12.97
CA GLN A 85 -10.05 3.24 14.11
C GLN A 85 -10.87 2.36 15.06
N THR A 86 -11.84 1.61 14.53
CA THR A 86 -12.64 0.67 15.33
C THR A 86 -11.77 -0.36 16.06
N LEU A 87 -10.76 -0.92 15.37
CA LEU A 87 -9.81 -1.86 16.00
C LEU A 87 -8.99 -1.20 17.10
N GLY A 88 -8.51 0.02 16.87
CA GLY A 88 -7.76 0.79 17.86
C GLY A 88 -8.59 1.08 19.12
N ASP A 89 -9.83 1.53 18.94
CA ASP A 89 -10.76 1.82 20.02
C ASP A 89 -11.10 0.57 20.85
N ILE A 90 -11.37 -0.55 20.18
CA ILE A 90 -11.65 -1.82 20.86
C ILE A 90 -10.42 -2.30 21.63
N ALA A 91 -9.24 -2.29 21.00
CA ALA A 91 -8.01 -2.70 21.64
C ALA A 91 -7.69 -1.85 22.87
N GLU A 92 -7.96 -0.55 22.80
CA GLU A 92 -7.77 0.35 23.94
C GLU A 92 -8.80 0.12 25.04
N LYS A 93 -10.09 0.01 24.70
CA LYS A 93 -11.18 -0.24 25.65
C LYS A 93 -11.01 -1.56 26.40
N THR A 94 -10.62 -2.61 25.67
CA THR A 94 -10.46 -3.95 26.24
C THR A 94 -9.07 -4.23 26.79
N LYS A 95 -8.09 -3.34 26.55
CA LYS A 95 -6.65 -3.53 26.81
C LYS A 95 -6.07 -4.77 26.10
N ASN A 96 -6.72 -5.21 25.04
CA ASN A 96 -6.33 -6.36 24.23
C ASN A 96 -5.69 -5.92 22.90
N PHE A 97 -4.41 -5.57 22.94
CA PHE A 97 -3.66 -5.13 21.76
C PHE A 97 -3.30 -6.27 20.81
N SER A 98 -3.36 -7.54 21.28
CA SER A 98 -3.14 -8.69 20.42
C SER A 98 -4.22 -8.83 19.33
N LEU A 99 -5.38 -8.20 19.48
CA LEU A 99 -6.42 -8.14 18.46
C LEU A 99 -5.91 -7.51 17.16
N LEU A 100 -5.09 -6.46 17.25
CA LEU A 100 -4.49 -5.80 16.08
C LEU A 100 -3.54 -6.74 15.33
N ASN A 101 -2.74 -7.51 16.08
CA ASN A 101 -1.86 -8.54 15.53
C ASN A 101 -2.68 -9.65 14.84
N ASP A 102 -3.73 -10.13 15.51
CA ASP A 102 -4.63 -11.16 14.99
C ASP A 102 -5.27 -10.72 13.66
N VAL A 103 -5.76 -9.49 13.56
CA VAL A 103 -6.40 -8.97 12.34
C VAL A 103 -5.38 -8.76 11.23
N GLY A 104 -4.19 -8.23 11.54
CA GLY A 104 -3.10 -8.11 10.57
C GLY A 104 -2.66 -9.47 10.01
N TRP A 105 -2.57 -10.48 10.87
CA TRP A 105 -2.25 -11.85 10.46
C TRP A 105 -3.35 -12.45 9.58
N LEU A 106 -4.62 -12.27 9.96
CA LEU A 106 -5.76 -12.82 9.22
C LEU A 106 -5.85 -12.22 7.82
N MET A 107 -5.82 -10.89 7.70
CA MET A 107 -5.82 -10.17 6.43
C MET A 107 -4.70 -10.67 5.52
N ALA A 108 -3.48 -10.68 6.01
CA ALA A 108 -2.31 -11.10 5.25
C ALA A 108 -2.37 -12.58 4.85
N SER A 109 -2.84 -13.45 5.74
CA SER A 109 -2.97 -14.90 5.46
C SER A 109 -4.00 -15.19 4.38
N GLU A 110 -5.16 -14.52 4.41
CA GLU A 110 -6.19 -14.67 3.38
C GLU A 110 -5.69 -14.20 2.00
N LEU A 111 -4.94 -13.09 1.95
CA LEU A 111 -4.36 -12.59 0.70
C LEU A 111 -3.26 -13.53 0.16
N ILE A 112 -2.30 -13.94 0.99
CA ILE A 112 -1.24 -14.86 0.58
C ILE A 112 -1.84 -16.18 0.07
N ALA A 113 -2.89 -16.68 0.72
CA ALA A 113 -3.56 -17.93 0.34
C ALA A 113 -4.26 -17.86 -1.02
N THR A 114 -4.49 -16.66 -1.56
CA THR A 114 -5.01 -16.43 -2.92
C THR A 114 -3.92 -16.09 -3.95
N GLY A 115 -2.67 -15.92 -3.52
CA GLY A 115 -1.56 -15.59 -4.40
C GLY A 115 -1.24 -14.10 -4.50
N ILE A 116 -1.93 -13.25 -3.72
CA ILE A 116 -1.60 -11.83 -3.58
C ILE A 116 -0.38 -11.70 -2.67
N ASP A 117 0.60 -10.91 -3.08
CA ASP A 117 1.88 -10.80 -2.37
C ASP A 117 1.84 -9.77 -1.23
N ILE A 118 1.19 -8.61 -1.45
CA ILE A 118 1.09 -7.53 -0.47
C ILE A 118 -0.29 -6.86 -0.47
N SER A 119 -0.69 -6.32 0.67
CA SER A 119 -1.64 -5.22 0.75
C SER A 119 -0.89 -3.90 0.94
N PHE A 120 -1.34 -2.82 0.30
CA PHE A 120 -0.90 -1.46 0.64
C PHE A 120 -1.54 -1.04 1.97
N ALA A 121 -1.03 -1.62 3.05
CA ALA A 121 -1.46 -1.45 4.44
C ALA A 121 -0.26 -1.59 5.40
N PRO A 122 -0.36 -1.01 6.60
CA PRO A 122 -1.45 -0.19 7.13
C PRO A 122 -1.40 1.29 6.73
N VAL A 123 -2.54 1.98 6.87
CA VAL A 123 -2.56 3.45 6.91
C VAL A 123 -2.00 3.91 8.26
N ILE A 124 -0.95 4.71 8.22
CA ILE A 124 -0.29 5.28 9.41
C ILE A 124 -0.43 6.81 9.48
N ASP A 125 -1.30 7.36 8.64
CA ASP A 125 -1.73 8.75 8.78
C ASP A 125 -2.40 8.96 10.12
N VAL A 126 -2.12 10.11 10.77
CA VAL A 126 -2.76 10.50 12.01
C VAL A 126 -4.04 11.25 11.69
N ASP A 127 -5.20 10.78 12.14
CA ASP A 127 -6.47 11.45 11.90
C ASP A 127 -6.52 12.80 12.65
N ARG A 128 -7.11 13.82 12.02
CA ARG A 128 -7.36 15.14 12.63
C ARG A 128 -8.83 15.54 12.54
N GLN A 129 -9.71 14.58 12.27
CA GLN A 129 -11.16 14.81 12.10
C GLN A 129 -11.51 15.81 10.98
N THR A 130 -10.55 16.18 10.15
CA THR A 130 -10.74 17.10 9.03
C THR A 130 -10.76 16.36 7.70
N SER A 131 -10.07 15.23 7.61
CA SER A 131 -9.95 14.46 6.38
C SER A 131 -11.04 13.40 6.27
N SER A 132 -12.02 13.60 5.36
CA SER A 132 -12.98 12.56 5.00
C SER A 132 -12.32 11.38 4.25
N ILE A 133 -11.12 11.60 3.71
CA ILE A 133 -10.37 10.60 2.93
C ILE A 133 -9.65 9.61 3.85
N ILE A 134 -9.09 10.07 4.95
CA ILE A 134 -8.45 9.24 5.96
C ILE A 134 -9.49 8.78 6.99
N GLY A 135 -9.92 9.66 7.90
CA GLY A 135 -10.94 9.34 8.90
C GLY A 135 -10.71 7.97 9.55
N CYS A 136 -11.71 7.11 9.52
CA CYS A 136 -11.64 5.77 10.14
C CYS A 136 -10.60 4.80 9.54
N ARG A 137 -9.90 5.16 8.47
CA ARG A 137 -8.75 4.39 7.98
C ARG A 137 -7.52 4.53 8.89
N SER A 138 -7.40 5.65 9.61
CA SER A 138 -6.38 5.85 10.65
C SER A 138 -6.71 5.02 11.89
N PHE A 139 -5.69 4.64 12.65
CA PHE A 139 -5.87 3.98 13.95
C PHE A 139 -6.30 4.94 15.06
N SER A 140 -5.92 6.22 14.99
CA SER A 140 -6.15 7.20 16.06
C SER A 140 -5.83 8.63 15.60
N GLU A 141 -6.30 9.60 16.42
CA GLU A 141 -5.92 11.01 16.35
C GLU A 141 -4.60 11.30 17.10
N ILE A 142 -4.09 10.33 17.85
CA ILE A 142 -2.89 10.47 18.69
C ILE A 142 -1.75 9.72 18.01
N PRO A 143 -0.66 10.41 17.59
CA PRO A 143 0.44 9.82 16.82
C PRO A 143 1.06 8.59 17.48
N GLU A 144 1.28 8.62 18.79
CA GLU A 144 1.88 7.52 19.55
C GLU A 144 0.96 6.28 19.57
N LYS A 145 -0.37 6.49 19.55
CA LYS A 145 -1.34 5.40 19.42
C LYS A 145 -1.32 4.83 18.01
N VAL A 146 -1.24 5.68 16.98
CA VAL A 146 -1.05 5.21 15.60
C VAL A 146 0.19 4.34 15.51
N SER A 147 1.32 4.81 16.03
CA SER A 147 2.58 4.05 16.07
C SER A 147 2.40 2.69 16.75
N LYS A 148 1.84 2.68 17.95
CA LYS A 148 1.65 1.47 18.75
C LYS A 148 0.71 0.47 18.08
N PHE A 149 -0.42 0.93 17.57
CA PHE A 149 -1.45 0.05 17.00
C PHE A 149 -1.01 -0.48 15.63
N ALA A 150 -0.42 0.39 14.80
CA ALA A 150 0.14 -0.03 13.53
C ALA A 150 1.29 -1.04 13.71
N HIS A 151 2.14 -0.87 14.73
CA HIS A 151 3.20 -1.82 15.03
C HIS A 151 2.66 -3.24 15.30
N GLU A 152 1.59 -3.36 16.11
CA GLU A 152 0.96 -4.64 16.36
C GLU A 152 0.34 -5.25 15.10
N PHE A 153 -0.33 -4.44 14.28
CA PHE A 153 -0.90 -4.89 13.01
C PHE A 153 0.20 -5.37 12.03
N ILE A 154 1.30 -4.61 11.91
CA ILE A 154 2.48 -4.97 11.11
C ILE A 154 3.10 -6.28 11.60
N ASN A 155 3.20 -6.50 12.90
CA ASN A 155 3.69 -7.76 13.48
C ASN A 155 2.82 -8.94 13.03
N GLY A 156 1.50 -8.76 12.98
CA GLY A 156 0.57 -9.76 12.45
C GLY A 156 0.81 -10.06 10.97
N MET A 157 0.92 -9.03 10.14
CA MET A 157 1.25 -9.19 8.71
C MET A 157 2.57 -9.95 8.51
N ASN A 158 3.61 -9.56 9.24
CA ASN A 158 4.93 -10.20 9.20
C ASN A 158 4.88 -11.66 9.68
N LYS A 159 4.07 -11.97 10.69
CA LYS A 159 3.83 -13.33 11.18
C LYS A 159 3.21 -14.23 10.11
N ALA A 160 2.30 -13.70 9.30
CA ALA A 160 1.75 -14.37 8.12
C ALA A 160 2.78 -14.53 7.00
N GLY A 161 3.80 -13.68 6.95
CA GLY A 161 4.84 -13.63 5.92
C GLY A 161 4.69 -12.48 4.93
N MET A 162 3.71 -11.59 5.09
CA MET A 162 3.47 -10.42 4.25
C MET A 162 4.29 -9.22 4.72
N GLN A 163 4.84 -8.47 3.77
CA GLN A 163 5.55 -7.24 4.04
C GLN A 163 4.58 -6.06 4.12
N ALA A 164 4.77 -5.16 5.09
CA ALA A 164 3.88 -4.02 5.33
C ALA A 164 4.34 -2.76 4.57
N THR A 165 3.36 -1.98 4.10
CA THR A 165 3.56 -0.68 3.45
C THR A 165 2.84 0.40 4.23
N GLY A 166 3.58 1.31 4.86
CA GLY A 166 3.00 2.48 5.53
C GLY A 166 2.61 3.57 4.54
N LYS A 167 1.45 4.19 4.73
CA LYS A 167 0.95 5.25 3.83
C LYS A 167 0.13 6.30 4.58
N HIS A 168 0.05 7.53 4.08
CA HIS A 168 0.62 8.13 2.88
C HIS A 168 1.64 9.21 3.26
N PHE A 169 2.93 8.92 3.12
CA PHE A 169 4.01 9.84 3.55
C PHE A 169 3.93 11.20 2.82
N PRO A 170 4.08 12.33 3.53
CA PRO A 170 4.47 12.50 4.93
C PRO A 170 3.28 12.63 5.93
N GLY A 171 2.06 12.32 5.53
CA GLY A 171 0.83 12.35 6.31
C GLY A 171 -0.30 13.06 5.57
N HIS A 172 -1.46 12.39 5.46
CA HIS A 172 -2.66 12.85 4.76
C HIS A 172 -3.83 13.17 5.70
N GLY A 173 -3.69 12.92 7.00
CA GLY A 173 -4.81 12.96 7.95
C GLY A 173 -5.36 14.36 8.28
N SER A 174 -4.65 15.42 7.92
CA SER A 174 -5.09 16.81 8.16
C SER A 174 -5.64 17.52 6.93
N ILE A 175 -5.79 16.82 5.81
CA ILE A 175 -6.16 17.41 4.52
C ILE A 175 -7.58 16.99 4.18
N GLU A 176 -8.44 17.99 3.97
CA GLU A 176 -9.83 17.78 3.59
C GLU A 176 -9.95 17.41 2.10
N GLU A 177 -9.07 17.97 1.25
CA GLU A 177 -9.09 17.74 -0.18
C GLU A 177 -8.65 16.32 -0.53
N ASP A 178 -9.41 15.72 -1.46
CA ASP A 178 -9.09 14.42 -2.03
C ASP A 178 -8.01 14.56 -3.12
N SER A 179 -6.87 13.93 -2.91
CA SER A 179 -5.78 13.89 -3.89
C SER A 179 -6.15 13.18 -5.20
N HIS A 180 -7.25 12.41 -5.24
CA HIS A 180 -7.84 11.92 -6.49
C HIS A 180 -8.54 13.01 -7.30
N LEU A 181 -8.98 14.10 -6.67
CA LEU A 181 -9.76 15.16 -7.30
C LEU A 181 -8.97 16.45 -7.53
N THR A 182 -7.98 16.76 -6.69
CA THR A 182 -7.17 17.98 -6.74
C THR A 182 -5.74 17.69 -6.27
N LEU A 183 -4.83 18.67 -6.39
CA LEU A 183 -3.56 18.66 -5.67
C LEU A 183 -3.78 19.28 -4.29
N PRO A 184 -3.80 18.50 -3.19
CA PRO A 184 -3.99 19.04 -1.86
C PRO A 184 -2.80 19.91 -1.43
N ILE A 185 -3.07 20.96 -0.65
CA ILE A 185 -2.06 21.88 -0.14
C ILE A 185 -2.09 21.90 1.38
N ASP A 186 -0.97 21.59 2.00
CA ASP A 186 -0.76 21.69 3.44
C ASP A 186 0.21 22.83 3.78
N ASN A 187 -0.28 23.86 4.44
CA ASN A 187 0.51 25.05 4.79
C ASN A 187 1.28 24.92 6.13
N ARG A 188 1.36 23.73 6.69
CA ARG A 188 2.14 23.50 7.92
C ARG A 188 3.64 23.53 7.64
N SER A 189 4.40 23.89 8.65
CA SER A 189 5.86 23.86 8.62
C SER A 189 6.38 22.43 8.88
N LEU A 190 7.63 22.16 8.52
CA LEU A 190 8.27 20.88 8.82
C LEU A 190 8.28 20.59 10.34
N ALA A 191 8.47 21.60 11.20
CA ALA A 191 8.41 21.41 12.65
C ALA A 191 7.03 20.89 13.09
N GLN A 192 5.95 21.46 12.58
CA GLN A 192 4.59 21.01 12.90
C GLN A 192 4.31 19.58 12.43
N LEU A 193 4.87 19.15 11.29
CA LEU A 193 4.76 17.77 10.83
C LEU A 193 5.63 16.83 11.67
N MET A 194 6.82 17.26 12.06
CA MET A 194 7.73 16.50 12.93
C MET A 194 7.14 16.21 14.30
N ASP A 195 6.39 17.16 14.85
CA ASP A 195 5.77 17.06 16.16
C ASP A 195 4.46 16.26 16.14
N HIS A 196 4.02 15.76 14.97
CA HIS A 196 2.73 15.05 14.85
C HIS A 196 2.74 13.97 13.74
N ASP A 197 2.56 14.35 12.49
CA ASP A 197 2.29 13.42 11.38
C ASP A 197 3.49 12.52 11.06
N LEU A 198 4.72 12.98 11.33
CA LEU A 198 5.94 12.21 11.07
C LEU A 198 6.33 11.28 12.24
N ILE A 199 5.71 11.39 13.41
CA ILE A 199 5.99 10.51 14.56
C ILE A 199 5.83 9.02 14.18
N PRO A 200 4.72 8.57 13.56
CA PRO A 200 4.60 7.17 13.16
C PRO A 200 5.69 6.69 12.20
N TYR A 201 6.19 7.56 11.33
CA TYR A 201 7.28 7.19 10.41
C TYR A 201 8.62 7.03 11.11
N PHE A 202 8.90 7.83 12.15
CA PHE A 202 10.08 7.64 12.99
C PHE A 202 10.01 6.36 13.80
N ASP A 203 8.86 6.08 14.40
CA ASP A 203 8.67 4.94 15.30
C ASP A 203 8.64 3.62 14.53
N LEU A 204 8.08 3.60 13.32
CA LEU A 204 7.82 2.39 12.55
C LEU A 204 8.84 2.12 11.42
N LYS A 205 9.85 2.97 11.24
CA LYS A 205 10.84 2.87 10.13
C LYS A 205 11.52 1.52 9.99
N ASP A 206 11.74 0.82 11.11
CA ASP A 206 12.41 -0.49 11.13
C ASP A 206 11.40 -1.66 11.04
N ALA A 207 10.11 -1.42 11.30
CA ALA A 207 9.02 -2.39 11.19
C ALA A 207 8.40 -2.42 9.79
N LEU A 208 8.40 -1.28 9.09
CA LEU A 208 7.87 -1.14 7.73
C LEU A 208 8.89 -1.63 6.70
N SER A 209 8.40 -2.43 5.75
CA SER A 209 9.20 -2.87 4.60
C SER A 209 9.12 -1.89 3.43
N ALA A 210 8.03 -1.14 3.34
CA ALA A 210 7.83 -0.10 2.34
C ALA A 210 7.07 1.11 2.88
N ILE A 211 7.21 2.24 2.17
CA ILE A 211 6.42 3.46 2.37
C ILE A 211 5.88 3.91 1.02
N MET A 212 4.61 4.34 0.99
CA MET A 212 3.98 4.98 -0.16
C MET A 212 3.92 6.49 0.07
N CYS A 213 4.40 7.27 -0.92
CA CYS A 213 4.47 8.73 -0.86
C CYS A 213 3.23 9.37 -1.45
N ALA A 214 2.59 10.26 -0.70
CA ALA A 214 1.39 10.99 -1.13
C ALA A 214 1.69 12.08 -2.17
N HIS A 215 0.67 12.41 -2.97
CA HIS A 215 0.67 13.59 -3.84
C HIS A 215 0.09 14.81 -3.11
N ILE A 216 0.87 15.40 -2.20
CA ILE A 216 0.51 16.56 -1.39
C ILE A 216 1.60 17.62 -1.52
N LEU A 217 1.22 18.88 -1.68
CA LEU A 217 2.12 20.02 -1.73
C LEU A 217 2.24 20.67 -0.35
N PHE A 218 3.47 20.82 0.15
CA PHE A 218 3.81 21.53 1.39
C PHE A 218 4.64 22.77 1.07
N PRO A 219 4.03 23.90 0.67
CA PRO A 219 4.74 25.01 0.06
C PRO A 219 5.72 25.73 1.01
N LYS A 220 5.59 25.56 2.33
CA LYS A 220 6.55 26.05 3.31
C LYS A 220 7.81 25.18 3.44
N ILE A 221 7.81 24.00 2.80
CA ILE A 221 8.90 23.00 2.91
C ILE A 221 9.54 22.79 1.54
N ASP A 222 8.74 22.52 0.52
CA ASP A 222 9.18 22.35 -0.87
C ASP A 222 8.11 22.87 -1.83
N LYS A 223 8.54 23.29 -3.02
CA LYS A 223 7.67 23.75 -4.11
C LYS A 223 7.09 22.59 -4.93
N THR A 224 7.60 21.37 -4.71
CA THR A 224 7.21 20.15 -5.38
C THR A 224 6.40 19.28 -4.42
N ASN A 225 5.34 18.60 -4.90
CA ASN A 225 4.59 17.70 -4.04
C ASN A 225 5.48 16.56 -3.51
N ALA A 226 5.12 15.99 -2.37
CA ALA A 226 5.96 15.07 -1.62
C ALA A 226 6.37 13.83 -2.44
N GLY A 227 5.47 13.26 -3.25
CA GLY A 227 5.75 12.10 -4.10
C GLY A 227 6.71 12.37 -5.26
N PHE A 228 6.96 13.64 -5.58
CA PHE A 228 7.86 14.08 -6.66
C PHE A 228 9.13 14.79 -6.15
N SER A 229 9.28 14.92 -4.84
CA SER A 229 10.31 15.75 -4.22
C SER A 229 11.52 14.95 -3.73
N PRO A 230 12.71 15.16 -4.31
CA PRO A 230 13.95 14.64 -3.73
C PRO A 230 14.19 15.12 -2.30
N HIS A 231 13.74 16.33 -1.94
CA HIS A 231 13.87 16.82 -0.58
C HIS A 231 13.06 15.96 0.42
N TRP A 232 11.80 15.64 0.10
CA TRP A 232 10.98 14.79 0.94
C TRP A 232 11.52 13.36 1.02
N ILE A 233 11.89 12.78 -0.11
CA ILE A 233 12.27 11.36 -0.18
C ILE A 233 13.72 11.15 0.30
N GLN A 234 14.69 11.94 -0.19
CA GLN A 234 16.10 11.69 0.15
C GLN A 234 16.49 12.35 1.47
N GLU A 235 16.12 13.63 1.69
CA GLU A 235 16.61 14.35 2.87
C GLU A 235 15.73 14.04 4.12
N ILE A 236 14.42 14.01 3.97
CA ILE A 236 13.53 13.79 5.12
C ILE A 236 13.33 12.29 5.37
N LEU A 237 12.80 11.52 4.40
CA LEU A 237 12.47 10.12 4.62
C LEU A 237 13.73 9.25 4.81
N LYS A 238 14.67 9.30 3.86
CA LYS A 238 15.86 8.43 3.92
C LYS A 238 16.90 8.90 4.93
N LYS A 239 17.24 10.19 4.94
CA LYS A 239 18.34 10.66 5.81
C LYS A 239 17.84 11.01 7.22
N LYS A 240 16.81 11.84 7.37
CA LYS A 240 16.39 12.35 8.68
C LYS A 240 15.61 11.29 9.48
N ILE A 241 14.62 10.61 8.86
CA ILE A 241 13.87 9.51 9.50
C ILE A 241 14.73 8.23 9.54
N GLY A 242 15.57 8.02 8.53
CA GLY A 242 16.46 6.87 8.46
C GLY A 242 15.80 5.64 7.83
N PHE A 243 14.74 5.81 7.03
CA PHE A 243 14.04 4.71 6.37
C PHE A 243 14.91 4.08 5.27
N LYS A 244 14.95 2.73 5.23
CA LYS A 244 15.81 1.95 4.32
C LYS A 244 15.04 0.99 3.42
N GLY A 245 13.72 0.93 3.56
CA GLY A 245 12.86 0.03 2.80
C GLY A 245 12.52 0.55 1.39
N VAL A 246 11.58 -0.12 0.75
CA VAL A 246 11.09 0.20 -0.59
C VAL A 246 10.22 1.46 -0.55
N ILE A 247 10.33 2.29 -1.58
CA ILE A 247 9.50 3.50 -1.73
C ILE A 247 8.63 3.36 -2.97
N PHE A 248 7.32 3.36 -2.74
CA PHE A 248 6.30 3.43 -3.79
C PHE A 248 5.85 4.89 -4.00
N SER A 249 5.57 5.28 -5.24
CA SER A 249 4.70 6.43 -5.45
C SER A 249 3.27 6.06 -5.07
N ASP A 250 2.42 7.04 -4.77
CA ASP A 250 0.98 6.86 -4.93
C ASP A 250 0.63 6.80 -6.42
N ASP A 251 -0.63 6.50 -6.77
CA ASP A 251 -1.06 6.38 -8.17
C ASP A 251 -0.81 7.68 -8.95
N LEU A 252 0.05 7.59 -9.94
CA LEU A 252 0.37 8.72 -10.83
C LEU A 252 -0.80 9.15 -11.71
N SER A 253 -1.90 8.39 -11.76
CA SER A 253 -3.14 8.78 -12.46
C SER A 253 -3.99 9.77 -11.65
N MET A 254 -3.72 9.92 -10.36
CA MET A 254 -4.44 10.84 -9.48
C MET A 254 -4.27 12.30 -9.91
N LYS A 255 -5.29 13.12 -9.64
CA LYS A 255 -5.26 14.56 -9.91
C LYS A 255 -4.14 15.29 -9.18
N GLY A 256 -3.78 14.83 -7.96
CA GLY A 256 -2.64 15.34 -7.20
C GLY A 256 -1.29 15.20 -7.92
N ALA A 257 -1.18 14.29 -8.88
CA ALA A 257 -0.03 14.14 -9.77
C ALA A 257 -0.20 14.88 -11.11
N SER A 258 -1.35 15.54 -11.37
CA SER A 258 -1.64 16.21 -12.64
C SER A 258 -0.72 17.41 -12.90
N GLY A 259 -0.75 17.93 -14.13
CA GLY A 259 0.13 19.04 -14.55
C GLY A 259 1.39 18.59 -15.32
N PHE A 260 1.63 17.28 -15.40
CA PHE A 260 2.72 16.66 -16.15
C PHE A 260 2.21 15.52 -17.04
N SER A 261 2.93 15.21 -18.12
CA SER A 261 2.72 13.97 -18.90
C SER A 261 3.02 12.74 -18.06
N TYR A 262 2.52 11.57 -18.43
CA TYR A 262 2.87 10.33 -17.70
C TYR A 262 4.38 10.03 -17.77
N THR A 263 5.01 10.33 -18.88
CA THR A 263 6.48 10.32 -19.03
C THR A 263 7.17 11.13 -17.93
N ASP A 264 6.75 12.39 -17.73
CA ASP A 264 7.36 13.26 -16.72
C ASP A 264 7.04 12.81 -15.29
N ARG A 265 5.80 12.37 -15.01
CA ARG A 265 5.42 11.84 -13.68
C ARG A 265 6.32 10.66 -13.29
N VAL A 266 6.52 9.71 -14.21
CA VAL A 266 7.40 8.56 -14.01
C VAL A 266 8.84 9.02 -13.77
N ARG A 267 9.38 9.86 -14.67
CA ARG A 267 10.74 10.37 -14.57
C ARG A 267 10.97 11.06 -13.22
N ILE A 268 10.14 12.02 -12.88
CA ILE A 268 10.30 12.83 -11.65
C ILE A 268 10.19 11.95 -10.40
N SER A 269 9.25 10.99 -10.35
CA SER A 269 9.11 10.07 -9.22
C SER A 269 10.35 9.17 -9.04
N LEU A 270 10.85 8.61 -10.15
CA LEU A 270 12.04 7.76 -10.12
C LEU A 270 13.30 8.58 -9.74
N ASP A 271 13.44 9.80 -10.27
CA ASP A 271 14.54 10.71 -9.94
C ASP A 271 14.48 11.18 -8.48
N ALA A 272 13.27 11.38 -7.94
CA ALA A 272 13.08 11.70 -6.52
C ALA A 272 13.49 10.54 -5.61
N GLY A 273 13.43 9.30 -6.09
CA GLY A 273 13.94 8.13 -5.37
C GLY A 273 12.90 7.07 -5.06
N CYS A 274 11.73 7.08 -5.72
CA CYS A 274 10.79 5.94 -5.69
C CYS A 274 11.44 4.72 -6.32
N ASP A 275 11.26 3.55 -5.71
CA ASP A 275 11.73 2.27 -6.24
C ASP A 275 10.78 1.72 -7.29
N MET A 276 9.47 1.93 -7.11
CA MET A 276 8.41 1.54 -8.03
C MET A 276 7.35 2.63 -8.09
N VAL A 277 6.85 2.91 -9.29
CA VAL A 277 5.78 3.86 -9.54
C VAL A 277 4.49 3.15 -9.95
N LEU A 278 3.33 3.70 -9.58
CA LEU A 278 2.01 3.15 -9.86
C LEU A 278 1.29 3.97 -10.92
N ILE A 279 0.69 3.31 -11.91
CA ILE A 279 -0.27 3.91 -12.84
C ILE A 279 -1.47 2.98 -12.91
N CYS A 280 -2.59 3.42 -12.33
CA CYS A 280 -3.80 2.63 -12.18
C CYS A 280 -4.95 3.27 -12.96
N ASN A 281 -5.88 2.44 -13.46
CA ASN A 281 -7.09 2.89 -14.15
C ASN A 281 -6.82 3.81 -15.37
N ASN A 282 -5.62 3.75 -15.93
CA ASN A 282 -5.23 4.52 -17.11
C ASN A 282 -4.27 3.73 -17.99
N ARG A 283 -4.84 2.95 -18.90
CA ARG A 283 -4.10 2.09 -19.82
C ARG A 283 -3.16 2.86 -20.74
N GLU A 284 -3.63 4.00 -21.27
CA GLU A 284 -2.84 4.86 -22.15
C GLU A 284 -1.62 5.43 -21.42
N GLY A 285 -1.81 5.90 -20.19
CA GLY A 285 -0.73 6.38 -19.35
C GLY A 285 0.29 5.30 -19.01
N ALA A 286 -0.16 4.06 -18.75
CA ALA A 286 0.73 2.92 -18.53
C ALA A 286 1.58 2.62 -19.77
N ILE A 287 0.99 2.64 -20.97
CA ILE A 287 1.69 2.44 -22.24
C ILE A 287 2.71 3.57 -22.49
N GLU A 288 2.32 4.83 -22.23
CA GLU A 288 3.24 5.99 -22.33
C GLU A 288 4.44 5.81 -21.40
N ALA A 289 4.21 5.39 -20.16
CA ALA A 289 5.24 5.12 -19.16
C ALA A 289 6.20 4.00 -19.61
N ILE A 290 5.67 2.90 -20.14
CA ILE A 290 6.46 1.79 -20.65
C ILE A 290 7.39 2.26 -21.78
N LYS A 291 6.85 2.97 -22.78
CA LYS A 291 7.64 3.53 -23.89
C LYS A 291 8.75 4.46 -23.41
N TYR A 292 8.45 5.31 -22.40
CA TYR A 292 9.48 6.15 -21.78
C TYR A 292 10.59 5.31 -21.15
N MET A 293 10.23 4.30 -20.36
CA MET A 293 11.19 3.45 -19.67
C MET A 293 12.08 2.66 -20.63
N GLU A 294 11.51 2.16 -21.74
CA GLU A 294 12.24 1.48 -22.82
C GLU A 294 13.24 2.45 -23.49
N ASN A 295 12.77 3.59 -23.95
CA ASN A 295 13.59 4.58 -24.65
C ASN A 295 14.74 5.13 -23.82
N ASN A 296 14.60 5.15 -22.50
CA ASN A 296 15.61 5.65 -21.56
C ASN A 296 16.37 4.52 -20.84
N ASN A 297 16.17 3.26 -21.22
CA ASN A 297 16.83 2.10 -20.61
C ASN A 297 16.74 2.10 -19.08
N ILE A 298 15.55 2.40 -18.52
CA ILE A 298 15.36 2.46 -17.07
C ILE A 298 15.68 1.09 -16.46
N SER A 299 16.62 1.08 -15.52
CA SER A 299 17.05 -0.16 -14.88
C SER A 299 15.95 -0.77 -14.00
N THR A 300 15.92 -2.09 -13.94
CA THR A 300 15.09 -2.84 -12.98
C THR A 300 15.59 -2.64 -11.55
N SER A 301 14.75 -2.93 -10.55
CA SER A 301 15.10 -2.83 -9.13
C SER A 301 15.20 -4.18 -8.46
N GLY A 302 16.27 -4.38 -7.70
CA GLY A 302 16.42 -5.55 -6.82
C GLY A 302 15.78 -5.35 -5.44
N SER A 303 15.44 -4.11 -5.06
CA SER A 303 14.83 -3.82 -3.75
C SER A 303 13.40 -4.39 -3.66
N ILE A 304 12.65 -4.38 -4.77
CA ILE A 304 11.27 -4.87 -4.84
C ILE A 304 11.16 -6.36 -4.45
N ALA A 305 12.19 -7.16 -4.69
CA ALA A 305 12.22 -8.56 -4.29
C ALA A 305 12.00 -8.75 -2.78
N SER A 306 12.39 -7.77 -1.97
CA SER A 306 12.19 -7.80 -0.51
C SER A 306 10.71 -7.75 -0.09
N MET A 307 9.82 -7.29 -1.00
CA MET A 307 8.39 -7.21 -0.76
C MET A 307 7.65 -8.54 -0.99
N MET A 308 8.30 -9.52 -1.61
CA MET A 308 7.69 -10.84 -1.82
C MET A 308 7.40 -11.54 -0.49
N PRO A 309 6.29 -12.31 -0.40
CA PRO A 309 5.93 -13.04 0.80
C PRO A 309 7.04 -14.00 1.24
N LYS A 310 7.33 -14.03 2.53
CA LYS A 310 8.32 -14.94 3.12
C LYS A 310 7.76 -16.34 3.42
N LYS A 311 6.46 -16.51 3.33
CA LYS A 311 5.75 -17.77 3.56
C LYS A 311 4.80 -18.06 2.42
N LYS A 312 4.55 -19.33 2.19
CA LYS A 312 3.48 -19.79 1.29
C LYS A 312 2.39 -20.42 2.15
N LEU A 313 1.16 -20.19 1.77
CA LEU A 313 -0.01 -20.71 2.44
C LEU A 313 -1.07 -20.98 1.38
N SER A 314 -1.67 -22.16 1.39
CA SER A 314 -2.82 -22.46 0.55
C SER A 314 -4.11 -22.12 1.29
N TRP A 315 -5.17 -21.83 0.54
CA TRP A 315 -6.47 -21.55 1.15
C TRP A 315 -7.01 -22.74 1.97
N LYS A 316 -6.75 -23.98 1.52
CA LYS A 316 -7.13 -25.20 2.23
C LYS A 316 -6.45 -25.31 3.60
N GLU A 317 -5.17 -24.98 3.68
CA GLU A 317 -4.43 -24.97 4.95
C GLU A 317 -4.95 -23.87 5.87
N LEU A 318 -5.26 -22.70 5.31
CA LEU A 318 -5.82 -21.59 6.07
C LEU A 318 -7.22 -21.88 6.63
N GLU A 319 -8.11 -22.52 5.86
CA GLU A 319 -9.44 -22.96 6.34
C GLU A 319 -9.35 -23.96 7.49
N ALA A 320 -8.35 -24.82 7.49
CA ALA A 320 -8.11 -25.78 8.57
C ALA A 320 -7.42 -25.14 9.81
N SER A 321 -7.05 -23.86 9.74
CA SER A 321 -6.31 -23.18 10.83
C SER A 321 -7.21 -22.87 12.02
N ASN A 322 -6.83 -23.37 13.18
CA ASN A 322 -7.49 -23.02 14.45
C ASN A 322 -7.34 -21.52 14.76
N GLU A 323 -6.22 -20.90 14.37
CA GLU A 323 -5.96 -19.48 14.56
C GLU A 323 -6.94 -18.64 13.77
N ARG A 324 -7.14 -18.93 12.47
CA ARG A 324 -8.16 -18.28 11.64
C ARG A 324 -9.54 -18.37 12.25
N ASN A 325 -9.96 -19.58 12.63
CA ASN A 325 -11.28 -19.81 13.18
C ASN A 325 -11.51 -19.08 14.52
N ARG A 326 -10.48 -18.99 15.35
CA ARG A 326 -10.50 -18.22 16.61
C ARG A 326 -10.70 -16.73 16.32
N ILE A 327 -9.93 -16.17 15.38
CA ILE A 327 -9.97 -14.73 15.06
C ILE A 327 -11.33 -14.35 14.46
N ILE A 328 -11.85 -15.14 13.52
CA ILE A 328 -13.18 -14.91 12.92
C ILE A 328 -14.26 -14.86 14.01
N LYS A 329 -14.25 -15.79 14.98
CA LYS A 329 -15.21 -15.77 16.09
C LYS A 329 -15.11 -14.49 16.93
N ILE A 330 -13.89 -13.98 17.16
CA ILE A 330 -13.68 -12.72 17.88
C ILE A 330 -14.29 -11.55 17.08
N LEU A 331 -14.05 -11.50 15.76
CA LEU A 331 -14.58 -10.44 14.92
C LEU A 331 -16.10 -10.45 14.82
N GLN A 332 -16.72 -11.62 14.71
CA GLN A 332 -18.20 -11.78 14.73
C GLN A 332 -18.81 -11.23 16.02
N ASN A 333 -18.21 -11.50 17.17
CA ASN A 333 -18.68 -10.95 18.44
C ASN A 333 -18.51 -9.43 18.56
N ILE A 334 -17.62 -8.83 17.78
CA ILE A 334 -17.43 -7.37 17.71
C ILE A 334 -18.52 -6.71 16.86
N GLU A 335 -18.96 -7.36 15.77
CA GLU A 335 -20.01 -6.83 14.90
C GLU A 335 -21.40 -6.89 15.55
N GLU A 336 -21.61 -7.82 16.51
CA GLU A 336 -22.91 -8.02 17.20
C GLU A 336 -23.12 -7.08 18.41
N ASN A 337 -22.07 -6.35 18.87
CA ASN A 337 -22.09 -5.44 20.03
C ASN A 337 -21.82 -3.99 19.62
#